data_4b1a83e390ad90a1a7988330cf0c1e6a
#
_entry.id   4b1a83e390ad90a1a7988330cf0c1e6a
#
_cell.length_a   1.000
_cell.length_b   1.000
_cell.length_c   1.000
_cell.angle_alpha   90.00
_cell.angle_beta   90.00
_cell.angle_gamma   90.00
#
_symmetry.space_group_name_H-M   'P 1'
#
loop_
_entity.id
_entity.type
_entity.pdbx_description
1 polymer ?
#
loop_
_entity_poly.entity_id
_entity_poly.type
_entity_poly.pdbx_seq_one_letter_code
_entity_poly.pdbx_strand_id
1 'polypeptide(L)'
;KQTSSDDKKKDFRIRPFTAADYPQMREIYEQGLNTGHATYETRSLTFEEFKAGKIMPSVHVAVEADDDSKVLGWVSAAPVSTRTVFHGVVEDSIYLGAEAQGRGIGGALLDRLIEVCQDLHKWAIHSWIFPENAGSAGLHKSRGFVKVGTYSHMAKMTYGELAGQWRDTDVYELLLPKPEEKKR
;
A
#
# COMPACT_ATOMS: atom_id res chain seq x y z
N LYS A 1 -2.91 -30.15 -30.49
CA LYS A 1 -2.18 -28.85 -30.55
C LYS A 1 -2.95 -27.89 -29.68
N GLN A 2 -2.52 -27.79 -28.43
CA GLN A 2 -3.00 -26.81 -27.46
C GLN A 2 -2.18 -25.55 -27.68
N THR A 3 -2.82 -24.51 -28.17
CA THR A 3 -2.24 -23.19 -28.29
C THR A 3 -2.26 -22.51 -26.93
N SER A 4 -1.07 -22.06 -26.55
CA SER A 4 -0.72 -21.38 -25.32
C SER A 4 -1.66 -20.23 -24.96
N SER A 5 -1.92 -20.17 -23.66
CA SER A 5 -2.62 -19.10 -22.97
C SER A 5 -1.98 -17.74 -23.22
N ASP A 6 -2.83 -16.82 -23.65
CA ASP A 6 -2.66 -15.40 -23.84
C ASP A 6 -1.70 -14.73 -22.87
N ASP A 7 -0.52 -14.34 -23.35
CA ASP A 7 0.20 -13.17 -22.88
C ASP A 7 -0.59 -11.91 -23.27
N LYS A 8 -1.69 -11.65 -22.58
CA LYS A 8 -2.33 -10.33 -22.64
C LYS A 8 -1.30 -9.32 -22.14
N LYS A 9 -0.69 -8.62 -23.06
CA LYS A 9 0.21 -7.50 -22.78
C LYS A 9 -0.49 -6.61 -21.77
N LYS A 10 0.07 -6.50 -20.55
CA LYS A 10 -0.51 -5.66 -19.51
C LYS A 10 -0.59 -4.23 -20.03
N ASP A 11 -1.72 -3.59 -19.85
CA ASP A 11 -1.97 -2.22 -20.29
C ASP A 11 -1.40 -1.15 -19.30
N PHE A 12 -0.61 -1.60 -18.30
CA PHE A 12 0.06 -0.77 -17.32
C PHE A 12 1.46 -1.30 -17.00
N ARG A 13 2.28 -0.44 -16.36
CA ARG A 13 3.61 -0.79 -15.84
C ARG A 13 3.75 -0.35 -14.40
N ILE A 14 4.59 -1.07 -13.65
CA ILE A 14 5.04 -0.67 -12.31
C ILE A 14 6.48 -0.17 -12.43
N ARG A 15 6.75 1.01 -11.89
CA ARG A 15 8.09 1.59 -11.84
C ARG A 15 8.36 2.32 -10.53
N PRO A 16 9.65 2.58 -10.19
CA PRO A 16 9.95 3.45 -9.09
C PRO A 16 9.31 4.83 -9.26
N PHE A 17 8.91 5.40 -8.14
CA PHE A 17 8.37 6.75 -8.05
C PHE A 17 9.43 7.80 -8.44
N THR A 18 8.97 8.90 -9.00
CA THR A 18 9.75 10.14 -9.17
C THR A 18 9.00 11.31 -8.53
N ALA A 19 9.71 12.39 -8.23
CA ALA A 19 9.09 13.58 -7.64
C ALA A 19 7.94 14.15 -8.49
N ALA A 20 8.04 14.02 -9.81
CA ALA A 20 7.00 14.47 -10.76
C ALA A 20 5.67 13.72 -10.61
N ASP A 21 5.68 12.53 -10.04
CA ASP A 21 4.48 11.71 -9.82
C ASP A 21 3.65 12.20 -8.63
N TYR A 22 4.27 12.93 -7.71
CA TYR A 22 3.66 13.20 -6.41
C TYR A 22 2.33 13.96 -6.49
N PRO A 23 2.12 14.97 -7.35
CA PRO A 23 0.82 15.62 -7.49
C PRO A 23 -0.32 14.64 -7.80
N GLN A 24 -0.11 13.68 -8.70
CA GLN A 24 -1.11 12.66 -9.02
C GLN A 24 -1.28 11.62 -7.90
N MET A 25 -0.19 11.24 -7.23
CA MET A 25 -0.25 10.35 -6.06
C MET A 25 -1.10 10.98 -4.95
N ARG A 26 -0.93 12.27 -4.72
CA ARG A 26 -1.70 13.05 -3.75
C ARG A 26 -3.19 13.10 -4.11
N GLU A 27 -3.50 13.34 -5.39
CA GLU A 27 -4.88 13.35 -5.89
C GLU A 27 -5.56 11.99 -5.68
N ILE A 28 -4.86 10.89 -5.99
CA ILE A 28 -5.34 9.52 -5.76
C ILE A 28 -5.59 9.26 -4.27
N TYR A 29 -4.71 9.73 -3.40
CA TYR A 29 -4.89 9.65 -1.96
C TYR A 29 -6.14 10.42 -1.49
N GLU A 30 -6.37 11.61 -2.03
CA GLU A 30 -7.54 12.43 -1.74
C GLU A 30 -8.86 11.76 -2.19
N GLN A 31 -8.85 11.00 -3.29
CA GLN A 31 -9.98 10.15 -3.68
C GLN A 31 -10.27 9.10 -2.59
N GLY A 32 -9.23 8.49 -2.00
CA GLY A 32 -9.37 7.59 -0.87
C GLY A 32 -9.95 8.26 0.38
N LEU A 33 -9.48 9.47 0.71
CA LEU A 33 -10.05 10.27 1.81
C LEU A 33 -11.56 10.45 1.65
N ASN A 34 -12.02 10.74 0.45
CA ASN A 34 -13.43 11.00 0.15
C ASN A 34 -14.32 9.77 0.35
N THR A 35 -13.76 8.56 0.35
CA THR A 35 -14.53 7.33 0.67
C THR A 35 -14.85 7.20 2.16
N GLY A 36 -14.08 7.81 3.04
CA GLY A 36 -14.17 7.65 4.49
C GLY A 36 -13.70 6.29 5.02
N HIS A 37 -13.22 5.39 4.15
CA HIS A 37 -12.84 4.01 4.51
C HIS A 37 -11.41 3.63 4.12
N ALA A 38 -10.57 4.62 3.76
CA ALA A 38 -9.20 4.36 3.36
C ALA A 38 -8.16 4.77 4.41
N THR A 39 -8.45 5.79 5.21
CA THR A 39 -7.50 6.34 6.20
C THR A 39 -8.22 7.11 7.30
N TYR A 40 -7.57 7.26 8.44
CA TYR A 40 -7.99 8.15 9.53
C TYR A 40 -7.56 9.61 9.29
N GLU A 41 -6.64 9.86 8.36
CA GLU A 41 -6.14 11.19 8.07
C GLU A 41 -7.23 12.08 7.46
N THR A 42 -7.13 13.38 7.71
CA THR A 42 -8.11 14.38 7.24
C THR A 42 -7.63 15.18 6.06
N ARG A 43 -6.35 15.09 5.73
CA ARG A 43 -5.71 15.79 4.63
C ARG A 43 -4.61 14.95 3.99
N SER A 44 -4.26 15.28 2.77
CA SER A 44 -3.05 14.76 2.12
C SER A 44 -1.79 15.41 2.70
N LEU A 45 -0.68 14.68 2.64
CA LEU A 45 0.63 15.17 3.06
C LEU A 45 1.23 16.11 2.02
N THR A 46 2.08 17.02 2.46
CA THR A 46 3.01 17.70 1.55
C THR A 46 4.07 16.69 1.09
N PHE A 47 4.78 17.02 -0.01
CA PHE A 47 5.84 16.14 -0.48
C PHE A 47 6.96 15.95 0.54
N GLU A 48 7.32 16.98 1.28
CA GLU A 48 8.34 16.88 2.33
C GLU A 48 7.89 16.00 3.50
N GLU A 49 6.62 16.13 3.94
CA GLU A 49 6.04 15.26 4.96
C GLU A 49 6.00 13.79 4.48
N PHE A 50 5.64 13.56 3.23
CA PHE A 50 5.62 12.23 2.61
C PHE A 50 7.02 11.61 2.63
N LYS A 51 8.03 12.33 2.15
CA LYS A 51 9.42 11.87 2.17
C LYS A 51 9.94 11.54 3.57
N ALA A 52 9.59 12.38 4.54
CA ALA A 52 10.02 12.18 5.92
C ALA A 52 9.40 10.94 6.58
N GLY A 53 8.20 10.54 6.18
CA GLY A 53 7.45 9.43 6.77
C GLY A 53 7.59 8.09 6.05
N LYS A 54 8.12 8.05 4.84
CA LYS A 54 8.17 6.83 4.01
C LYS A 54 9.60 6.32 3.83
N ILE A 55 9.70 5.02 3.63
CA ILE A 55 10.92 4.36 3.15
C ILE A 55 10.96 4.57 1.64
N MET A 56 11.66 5.62 1.19
CA MET A 56 11.59 6.10 -0.19
C MET A 56 11.92 5.03 -1.25
N PRO A 57 12.89 4.12 -1.08
CA PRO A 57 13.12 3.02 -2.02
C PRO A 57 11.93 2.09 -2.21
N SER A 58 10.98 2.07 -1.28
CA SER A 58 9.75 1.25 -1.38
C SER A 58 8.68 1.88 -2.27
N VAL A 59 8.77 3.18 -2.56
CA VAL A 59 7.70 3.91 -3.24
C VAL A 59 7.71 3.59 -4.73
N HIS A 60 6.61 3.01 -5.20
CA HIS A 60 6.40 2.64 -6.61
C HIS A 60 5.04 3.14 -7.09
N VAL A 61 4.96 3.41 -8.37
CA VAL A 61 3.74 3.82 -9.05
C VAL A 61 3.37 2.83 -10.15
N ALA A 62 2.09 2.70 -10.40
CA ALA A 62 1.56 2.10 -11.61
C ALA A 62 1.23 3.22 -12.60
N VAL A 63 1.67 3.08 -13.83
CA VAL A 63 1.43 4.04 -14.92
C VAL A 63 0.81 3.33 -16.12
N GLU A 64 0.15 4.09 -17.01
CA GLU A 64 -0.32 3.54 -18.27
C GLU A 64 0.86 3.01 -19.11
N ALA A 65 0.66 1.90 -19.82
CA ALA A 65 1.74 1.29 -20.60
C ALA A 65 2.21 2.17 -21.75
N ASP A 66 1.34 3.02 -22.28
CA ASP A 66 1.58 3.94 -23.39
C ASP A 66 1.82 5.40 -22.95
N ASP A 67 1.65 5.69 -21.66
CA ASP A 67 1.87 7.02 -21.09
C ASP A 67 2.51 6.92 -19.70
N ASP A 68 3.82 7.00 -19.63
CA ASP A 68 4.61 6.91 -18.40
C ASP A 68 4.34 8.04 -17.40
N SER A 69 3.73 9.13 -17.86
CA SER A 69 3.37 10.28 -17.01
C SER A 69 2.03 10.13 -16.32
N LYS A 70 1.18 9.18 -16.74
CA LYS A 70 -0.15 8.97 -16.16
C LYS A 70 -0.13 7.95 -15.04
N VAL A 71 -0.21 8.43 -13.80
CA VAL A 71 -0.23 7.60 -12.59
C VAL A 71 -1.63 7.04 -12.33
N LEU A 72 -1.71 5.73 -12.15
CA LEU A 72 -2.95 4.98 -11.90
C LEU A 72 -3.13 4.59 -10.43
N GLY A 73 -2.03 4.46 -9.72
CA GLY A 73 -2.00 4.05 -8.33
C GLY A 73 -0.58 4.04 -7.79
N TRP A 74 -0.43 3.86 -6.50
CA TRP A 74 0.88 3.84 -5.86
C TRP A 74 0.89 2.98 -4.58
N VAL A 75 2.09 2.59 -4.19
CA VAL A 75 2.36 1.79 -3.00
C VAL A 75 3.60 2.33 -2.30
N SER A 76 3.62 2.22 -0.98
CA SER A 76 4.79 2.57 -0.17
C SER A 76 4.83 1.77 1.12
N ALA A 77 6.00 1.74 1.76
CA ALA A 77 6.16 1.27 3.12
C ALA A 77 6.66 2.39 4.02
N ALA A 78 6.26 2.34 5.28
CA ALA A 78 6.75 3.21 6.35
C ALA A 78 7.23 2.37 7.53
N PRO A 79 8.17 2.88 8.36
CA PRO A 79 8.53 2.21 9.61
C PRO A 79 7.32 2.13 10.55
N VAL A 80 7.12 0.98 11.21
CA VAL A 80 6.09 0.86 12.26
C VAL A 80 6.49 1.52 13.58
N SER A 81 7.80 1.76 13.77
CA SER A 81 8.34 2.29 15.02
C SER A 81 9.68 2.98 14.79
N THR A 82 9.99 3.94 15.66
CA THR A 82 11.32 4.57 15.74
C THR A 82 12.36 3.73 16.48
N ARG A 83 11.95 2.63 17.13
CA ARG A 83 12.86 1.72 17.84
C ARG A 83 13.63 0.87 16.83
N THR A 84 14.95 0.90 16.92
CA THR A 84 15.87 0.21 16.00
C THR A 84 15.61 -1.30 15.92
N VAL A 85 15.20 -1.93 17.02
CA VAL A 85 14.93 -3.38 17.05
C VAL A 85 13.75 -3.78 16.13
N PHE A 86 12.90 -2.85 15.75
CA PHE A 86 11.75 -3.09 14.85
C PHE A 86 12.01 -2.64 13.40
N HIS A 87 13.25 -2.30 13.03
CA HIS A 87 13.57 -1.75 11.70
C HIS A 87 13.19 -2.66 10.52
N GLY A 88 13.02 -3.94 10.76
CA GLY A 88 12.59 -4.90 9.74
C GLY A 88 11.07 -5.07 9.59
N VAL A 89 10.29 -4.38 10.44
CA VAL A 89 8.84 -4.38 10.36
C VAL A 89 8.37 -3.06 9.76
N VAL A 90 7.57 -3.15 8.72
CA VAL A 90 7.06 -1.97 7.99
C VAL A 90 5.54 -2.05 7.87
N GLU A 91 4.92 -0.92 7.65
CA GLU A 91 3.50 -0.78 7.35
C GLU A 91 3.34 -0.33 5.89
N ASP A 92 2.44 -0.98 5.17
CA ASP A 92 2.15 -0.62 3.80
C ASP A 92 1.10 0.49 3.69
N SER A 93 1.16 1.20 2.57
CA SER A 93 0.09 2.05 2.07
C SER A 93 -0.09 1.78 0.60
N ILE A 94 -1.31 1.53 0.16
CA ILE A 94 -1.66 1.30 -1.25
C ILE A 94 -2.93 2.05 -1.60
N TYR A 95 -2.87 2.83 -2.69
CA TYR A 95 -3.98 3.64 -3.16
C TYR A 95 -4.11 3.52 -4.67
N LEU A 96 -5.34 3.30 -5.12
CA LEU A 96 -5.68 3.16 -6.54
C LEU A 96 -6.61 4.30 -6.96
N GLY A 97 -6.30 4.91 -8.09
CA GLY A 97 -7.22 5.85 -8.74
C GLY A 97 -8.46 5.12 -9.30
N ALA A 98 -9.51 5.89 -9.55
CA ALA A 98 -10.76 5.34 -10.09
C ALA A 98 -10.57 4.56 -11.40
N GLU A 99 -9.65 4.98 -12.25
CA GLU A 99 -9.34 4.33 -13.52
C GLU A 99 -8.53 3.03 -13.39
N ALA A 100 -8.00 2.74 -12.19
CA ALA A 100 -7.20 1.55 -11.90
C ALA A 100 -8.05 0.34 -11.49
N GLN A 101 -9.34 0.53 -11.22
CA GLN A 101 -10.22 -0.51 -10.70
C GLN A 101 -10.41 -1.66 -11.72
N GLY A 102 -10.35 -2.91 -11.22
CA GLY A 102 -10.62 -4.09 -12.03
C GLY A 102 -9.53 -4.47 -13.04
N ARG A 103 -8.35 -3.84 -13.01
CA ARG A 103 -7.24 -4.05 -13.95
C ARG A 103 -6.09 -4.90 -13.38
N GLY A 104 -6.18 -5.33 -12.13
CA GLY A 104 -5.10 -6.08 -11.46
C GLY A 104 -3.92 -5.22 -10.99
N ILE A 105 -4.08 -3.90 -11.00
CA ILE A 105 -3.01 -2.94 -10.62
C ILE A 105 -2.66 -3.04 -9.15
N GLY A 106 -3.66 -3.17 -8.27
CA GLY A 106 -3.43 -3.30 -6.83
C GLY A 106 -2.56 -4.51 -6.49
N GLY A 107 -2.84 -5.66 -7.10
CA GLY A 107 -2.04 -6.86 -6.94
C GLY A 107 -0.61 -6.70 -7.41
N ALA A 108 -0.41 -6.08 -8.57
CA ALA A 108 0.92 -5.83 -9.12
C ALA A 108 1.74 -4.85 -8.27
N LEU A 109 1.11 -3.81 -7.72
CA LEU A 109 1.75 -2.87 -6.80
C LEU A 109 2.16 -3.56 -5.50
N LEU A 110 1.28 -4.38 -4.93
CA LEU A 110 1.56 -5.09 -3.68
C LEU A 110 2.65 -6.15 -3.88
N ASP A 111 2.64 -6.87 -4.98
CA ASP A 111 3.71 -7.82 -5.35
C ASP A 111 5.06 -7.10 -5.44
N ARG A 112 5.10 -5.90 -6.06
CA ARG A 112 6.32 -5.10 -6.14
C ARG A 112 6.80 -4.65 -4.76
N LEU A 113 5.89 -4.22 -3.89
CA LEU A 113 6.27 -3.84 -2.52
C LEU A 113 6.88 -5.00 -1.76
N ILE A 114 6.31 -6.20 -1.89
CA ILE A 114 6.84 -7.41 -1.25
C ILE A 114 8.27 -7.70 -1.72
N GLU A 115 8.53 -7.66 -3.02
CA GLU A 115 9.88 -7.83 -3.59
C GLU A 115 10.87 -6.81 -3.02
N VAL A 116 10.50 -5.53 -3.05
CA VAL A 116 11.36 -4.45 -2.54
C VAL A 116 11.62 -4.58 -1.05
N CYS A 117 10.61 -4.96 -0.26
CA CYS A 117 10.80 -5.18 1.17
C CYS A 117 11.77 -6.35 1.45
N GLN A 118 11.74 -7.40 0.64
CA GLN A 118 12.72 -8.49 0.73
C GLN A 118 14.14 -7.99 0.41
N ASP A 119 14.30 -7.21 -0.66
CA ASP A 119 15.59 -6.63 -1.05
C ASP A 119 16.13 -5.67 0.02
N LEU A 120 15.26 -4.96 0.73
CA LEU A 120 15.58 -4.09 1.85
C LEU A 120 15.75 -4.84 3.18
N HIS A 121 15.76 -6.17 3.16
CA HIS A 121 15.92 -7.04 4.34
C HIS A 121 14.86 -6.81 5.42
N LYS A 122 13.63 -6.46 5.02
CA LYS A 122 12.48 -6.42 5.91
C LYS A 122 11.98 -7.85 6.16
N TRP A 123 11.43 -8.12 7.34
CA TRP A 123 10.95 -9.46 7.70
C TRP A 123 9.45 -9.55 7.98
N ALA A 124 8.76 -8.41 8.06
CA ALA A 124 7.30 -8.39 8.17
C ALA A 124 6.72 -7.11 7.55
N ILE A 125 5.58 -7.26 6.89
CA ILE A 125 4.76 -6.15 6.42
C ILE A 125 3.44 -6.21 7.18
N HIS A 126 3.08 -5.12 7.86
CA HIS A 126 1.79 -4.93 8.49
C HIS A 126 0.89 -4.08 7.59
N SER A 127 -0.40 -4.34 7.65
CA SER A 127 -1.41 -3.53 6.99
C SER A 127 -2.58 -3.28 7.92
N TRP A 128 -2.98 -2.02 8.07
CA TRP A 128 -4.11 -1.61 8.87
C TRP A 128 -5.27 -1.25 7.94
N ILE A 129 -6.36 -1.98 8.09
CA ILE A 129 -7.48 -1.92 7.14
C ILE A 129 -8.77 -1.72 7.93
N PHE A 130 -9.59 -0.74 7.54
CA PHE A 130 -10.93 -0.66 8.09
C PHE A 130 -11.72 -1.92 7.75
N PRO A 131 -12.48 -2.51 8.71
CA PRO A 131 -13.26 -3.72 8.46
C PRO A 131 -14.23 -3.60 7.26
N GLU A 132 -14.70 -2.38 6.99
CA GLU A 132 -15.61 -2.07 5.88
C GLU A 132 -14.91 -2.04 4.51
N ASN A 133 -13.59 -1.96 4.48
CA ASN A 133 -12.80 -1.96 3.24
C ASN A 133 -12.52 -3.38 2.75
N ALA A 134 -13.56 -4.06 2.27
CA ALA A 134 -13.47 -5.43 1.78
C ALA A 134 -12.52 -5.59 0.59
N GLY A 135 -12.39 -4.58 -0.26
CA GLY A 135 -11.50 -4.57 -1.41
C GLY A 135 -10.03 -4.67 -0.99
N SER A 136 -9.61 -3.85 -0.04
CA SER A 136 -8.24 -3.88 0.50
C SER A 136 -7.97 -5.19 1.27
N ALA A 137 -8.93 -5.65 2.09
CA ALA A 137 -8.80 -6.92 2.80
C ALA A 137 -8.62 -8.10 1.82
N GLY A 138 -9.44 -8.17 0.78
CA GLY A 138 -9.34 -9.20 -0.26
C GLY A 138 -8.02 -9.15 -1.02
N LEU A 139 -7.56 -7.96 -1.37
CA LEU A 139 -6.27 -7.74 -2.03
C LEU A 139 -5.11 -8.30 -1.19
N HIS A 140 -5.02 -7.91 0.07
CA HIS A 140 -3.96 -8.34 0.98
C HIS A 140 -4.01 -9.85 1.22
N LYS A 141 -5.18 -10.41 1.49
CA LYS A 141 -5.36 -11.86 1.63
C LYS A 141 -4.90 -12.62 0.39
N SER A 142 -5.18 -12.12 -0.81
CA SER A 142 -4.76 -12.75 -2.07
C SER A 142 -3.24 -12.82 -2.23
N ARG A 143 -2.47 -12.02 -1.49
CA ARG A 143 -1.00 -12.01 -1.47
C ARG A 143 -0.40 -12.68 -0.23
N GLY A 144 -1.20 -13.42 0.51
CA GLY A 144 -0.74 -14.20 1.65
C GLY A 144 -0.73 -13.47 2.98
N PHE A 145 -1.25 -12.26 3.05
CA PHE A 145 -1.47 -11.57 4.33
C PHE A 145 -2.52 -12.31 5.15
N VAL A 146 -2.28 -12.43 6.44
CA VAL A 146 -3.16 -13.08 7.41
C VAL A 146 -3.69 -12.04 8.38
N LYS A 147 -4.99 -12.07 8.66
CA LYS A 147 -5.58 -11.23 9.70
C LYS A 147 -5.09 -11.70 11.07
N VAL A 148 -4.41 -10.81 11.79
CA VAL A 148 -3.90 -11.07 13.15
C VAL A 148 -4.98 -10.82 14.19
N GLY A 149 -5.79 -9.78 13.99
CA GLY A 149 -6.83 -9.39 14.91
C GLY A 149 -7.45 -8.04 14.55
N THR A 150 -8.25 -7.53 15.49
CA THR A 150 -8.94 -6.25 15.35
C THR A 150 -8.64 -5.39 16.58
N TYR A 151 -8.20 -4.17 16.37
CA TYR A 151 -8.19 -3.15 17.41
C TYR A 151 -9.56 -2.50 17.48
N SER A 152 -10.29 -2.74 18.56
CA SER A 152 -11.58 -2.10 18.79
C SER A 152 -11.38 -0.69 19.28
N HIS A 153 -12.22 0.24 18.83
CA HIS A 153 -12.15 1.66 19.19
C HIS A 153 -10.75 2.26 18.99
N MET A 154 -10.13 1.96 17.87
CA MET A 154 -8.78 2.42 17.55
C MET A 154 -8.69 3.95 17.50
N ALA A 155 -9.67 4.58 16.87
CA ALA A 155 -9.79 6.03 16.86
C ALA A 155 -11.23 6.47 16.58
N LYS A 156 -11.52 7.71 16.98
CA LYS A 156 -12.79 8.38 16.64
C LYS A 156 -12.62 9.09 15.30
N MET A 157 -13.51 8.78 14.36
CA MET A 157 -13.48 9.40 13.04
C MET A 157 -13.76 10.89 13.13
N THR A 158 -12.96 11.70 12.45
CA THR A 158 -13.06 13.17 12.52
C THR A 158 -13.67 13.80 11.29
N TYR A 159 -13.94 13.02 10.24
CA TYR A 159 -14.49 13.52 8.96
C TYR A 159 -15.43 12.49 8.31
N GLY A 160 -16.13 12.93 7.27
CA GLY A 160 -17.02 12.10 6.47
C GLY A 160 -18.32 11.70 7.19
N GLU A 161 -19.05 10.76 6.62
CA GLU A 161 -20.36 10.31 7.14
C GLU A 161 -20.26 9.65 8.52
N LEU A 162 -19.09 9.08 8.86
CA LEU A 162 -18.84 8.43 10.14
C LEU A 162 -18.16 9.35 11.17
N ALA A 163 -18.11 10.66 10.92
CA ALA A 163 -17.55 11.62 11.86
C ALA A 163 -18.23 11.50 13.23
N GLY A 164 -17.41 11.49 14.28
CA GLY A 164 -17.88 11.31 15.66
C GLY A 164 -18.06 9.87 16.12
N GLN A 165 -17.95 8.89 15.24
CA GLN A 165 -18.04 7.47 15.58
C GLN A 165 -16.67 6.87 15.86
N TRP A 166 -16.60 5.98 16.84
CA TRP A 166 -15.42 5.15 17.08
C TRP A 166 -15.32 4.09 15.99
N ARG A 167 -14.08 3.86 15.53
CA ARG A 167 -13.82 2.90 14.47
C ARG A 167 -12.85 1.83 14.91
N ASP A 168 -13.10 0.62 14.44
CA ASP A 168 -12.20 -0.52 14.59
C ASP A 168 -11.19 -0.55 13.42
N THR A 169 -10.06 -1.18 13.66
CA THR A 169 -9.03 -1.41 12.65
C THR A 169 -8.63 -2.86 12.65
N ASP A 170 -8.76 -3.53 11.52
CA ASP A 170 -8.21 -4.87 11.33
C ASP A 170 -6.72 -4.78 11.02
N VAL A 171 -5.95 -5.67 11.63
CA VAL A 171 -4.52 -5.78 11.44
C VAL A 171 -4.21 -7.04 10.66
N TYR A 172 -3.49 -6.89 9.57
CA TYR A 172 -2.98 -7.96 8.73
C TYR A 172 -1.46 -7.99 8.78
N GLU A 173 -0.87 -9.18 8.63
CA GLU A 173 0.58 -9.32 8.50
C GLU A 173 0.96 -10.26 7.36
N LEU A 174 2.09 -9.97 6.73
CA LEU A 174 2.82 -10.89 5.87
C LEU A 174 4.22 -11.06 6.42
N LEU A 175 4.59 -12.31 6.75
CA LEU A 175 5.96 -12.62 7.15
C LEU A 175 6.82 -12.85 5.91
N LEU A 176 7.98 -12.21 5.88
CA LEU A 176 8.99 -12.36 4.84
C LEU A 176 10.14 -13.23 5.37
N PRO A 177 11.00 -13.80 4.49
CA PRO A 177 12.19 -14.49 4.92
C PRO A 177 13.05 -13.63 5.84
N LYS A 178 13.47 -14.16 6.99
CA LYS A 178 14.38 -13.46 7.89
C LYS A 178 15.74 -13.29 7.22
N PRO A 179 16.45 -12.18 7.45
CA PRO A 179 17.83 -12.06 7.04
C PRO A 179 18.64 -13.22 7.63
N GLU A 180 19.49 -13.86 6.82
CA GLU A 180 20.38 -14.89 7.32
C GLU A 180 21.30 -14.29 8.40
N GLU A 181 21.31 -14.87 9.58
CA GLU A 181 22.29 -14.55 10.59
C GLU A 181 23.68 -14.93 10.04
N LYS A 182 24.53 -13.93 9.81
CA LYS A 182 25.92 -14.21 9.49
C LYS A 182 26.49 -15.01 10.66
N LYS A 183 26.75 -16.32 10.43
CA LYS A 183 27.51 -17.12 11.41
C LYS A 183 28.81 -16.36 11.68
N ARG A 184 28.95 -15.90 12.91
CA ARG A 184 30.20 -15.30 13.41
C ARG A 184 31.28 -16.37 13.53
#